data_bab0a366a63dc0f81e3e09e97c1e1704
#
_entry.id   bab0a366a63dc0f81e3e09e97c1e1704
#
_cell.length_a   1.000
_cell.length_b   1.000
_cell.length_c   1.000
_cell.angle_alpha   90.00
_cell.angle_beta   90.00
_cell.angle_gamma   90.00
#
_symmetry.space_group_name_H-M   'P 1'
#
loop_
_entity.id
_entity.type
_entity.pdbx_description
1 polymer ?
#
loop_
_entity_poly.entity_id
_entity_poly.type
_entity_poly.pdbx_seq_one_letter_code
_entity_poly.pdbx_strand_id
1 'polypeptide(L)'
;EAQEIAVKCGLDLEILPLRSVGVQGDSRTYAHPAVVSGDSDWATLEQLSTELTNSFTSINRVIYLLGPKKRPTQVLKKGYLTRDRLDLLREADALVMDALERHDLLREVTQMPTVLVPLSSDGVQESIVLRPISTDDFMTARFSQLPLAFIHEVCDGLLGLEGVEAVFYDITHKPPGTVEWE
;
A
#
# COMPACT_ATOMS: atom_id res chain seq x y z
N GLU A 1 18.73 5.49 -10.19
CA GLU A 1 18.71 6.52 -9.11
C GLU A 1 17.75 6.12 -7.98
N ALA A 2 16.42 5.96 -8.22
CA ALA A 2 15.49 5.55 -7.15
C ALA A 2 15.87 4.21 -6.50
N GLN A 3 16.27 3.22 -7.31
CA GLN A 3 16.80 1.93 -6.84
C GLN A 3 18.07 2.09 -5.97
N GLU A 4 18.94 3.01 -6.31
CA GLU A 4 20.17 3.26 -5.53
C GLU A 4 19.86 3.85 -4.14
N ILE A 5 18.78 4.64 -4.02
CA ILE A 5 18.31 5.16 -2.73
C ILE A 5 17.79 4.01 -1.87
N ALA A 6 16.94 3.15 -2.42
CA ALA A 6 16.40 1.99 -1.70
C ALA A 6 17.49 1.01 -1.25
N VAL A 7 18.46 0.73 -2.14
CA VAL A 7 19.60 -0.17 -1.83
C VAL A 7 20.46 0.35 -0.67
N LYS A 8 20.61 1.67 -0.50
CA LYS A 8 21.33 2.24 0.66
C LYS A 8 20.61 1.94 1.97
N CYS A 9 19.30 1.73 1.94
CA CYS A 9 18.50 1.30 3.07
C CYS A 9 18.41 -0.24 3.21
N GLY A 10 19.10 -1.00 2.36
CA GLY A 10 19.03 -2.46 2.32
C GLY A 10 17.74 -3.02 1.72
N LEU A 11 17.02 -2.20 0.93
CA LEU A 11 15.73 -2.54 0.32
C LEU A 11 15.83 -2.63 -1.20
N ASP A 12 15.01 -3.52 -1.77
CA ASP A 12 14.76 -3.56 -3.21
C ASP A 12 13.61 -2.61 -3.56
N LEU A 13 13.64 -2.05 -4.79
CA LEU A 13 12.60 -1.16 -5.31
C LEU A 13 12.16 -1.59 -6.70
N GLU A 14 10.86 -1.58 -6.95
CA GLU A 14 10.24 -1.80 -8.25
C GLU A 14 9.19 -0.72 -8.51
N ILE A 15 9.13 -0.19 -9.74
CA ILE A 15 8.06 0.72 -10.16
C ILE A 15 6.91 -0.10 -10.73
N LEU A 16 5.70 0.08 -10.18
CA LEU A 16 4.54 -0.67 -10.64
C LEU A 16 4.01 -0.16 -11.98
N PRO A 17 3.49 -1.05 -12.85
CA PRO A 17 2.95 -0.70 -14.15
C PRO A 17 1.53 -0.08 -14.09
N LEU A 18 1.11 0.44 -12.94
CA LEU A 18 -0.16 1.13 -12.74
C LEU A 18 0.08 2.60 -12.37
N ARG A 19 -0.96 3.41 -12.39
CA ARG A 19 -0.89 4.79 -11.93
C ARG A 19 -1.87 5.01 -10.79
N SER A 20 -1.46 5.83 -9.83
CA SER A 20 -2.30 6.34 -8.75
C SER A 20 -2.42 7.85 -8.82
N VAL A 21 -3.45 8.38 -8.18
CA VAL A 21 -3.61 9.81 -8.04
C VAL A 21 -2.77 10.30 -6.86
N GLY A 22 -2.08 11.41 -7.08
CA GLY A 22 -1.41 12.19 -6.05
C GLY A 22 -1.87 13.63 -6.06
N VAL A 23 -1.55 14.35 -5.00
CA VAL A 23 -1.80 15.80 -4.86
C VAL A 23 -0.47 16.48 -4.53
N GLN A 24 -0.05 17.40 -5.37
CA GLN A 24 1.14 18.23 -5.12
C GLN A 24 0.74 19.69 -5.32
N GLY A 25 0.71 20.47 -4.23
CA GLY A 25 0.10 21.77 -4.23
C GLY A 25 -1.39 21.71 -4.56
N ASP A 26 -1.87 22.57 -5.45
CA ASP A 26 -3.27 22.61 -5.90
C ASP A 26 -3.57 21.68 -7.09
N SER A 27 -2.60 20.86 -7.51
CA SER A 27 -2.70 20.04 -8.71
C SER A 27 -2.79 18.55 -8.37
N ARG A 28 -3.68 17.84 -9.08
CA ARG A 28 -3.66 16.37 -9.08
C ARG A 28 -2.56 15.87 -10.01
N THR A 29 -1.85 14.87 -9.56
CA THR A 29 -0.81 14.17 -10.34
C THR A 29 -1.22 12.71 -10.58
N TYR A 30 -0.76 12.17 -11.71
CA TYR A 30 -0.95 10.77 -12.06
C TYR A 30 0.43 10.16 -12.28
N ALA A 31 0.92 9.45 -11.30
CA ALA A 31 2.26 8.88 -11.33
C ALA A 31 2.24 7.42 -10.84
N HIS A 32 3.39 6.79 -10.87
CA HIS A 32 3.50 5.37 -10.56
C HIS A 32 3.76 5.17 -9.06
N PRO A 33 3.13 4.17 -8.42
CA PRO A 33 3.59 3.67 -7.13
C PRO A 33 4.92 2.93 -7.28
N ALA A 34 5.80 3.12 -6.29
CA ALA A 34 6.99 2.31 -6.10
C ALA A 34 6.73 1.28 -5.00
N VAL A 35 7.09 0.02 -5.24
CA VAL A 35 7.13 -1.03 -4.23
C VAL A 35 8.52 -1.10 -3.64
N VAL A 36 8.62 -1.11 -2.33
CA VAL A 36 9.85 -1.44 -1.61
C VAL A 36 9.69 -2.77 -0.88
N SER A 37 10.75 -3.58 -0.85
CA SER A 37 10.75 -4.90 -0.23
C SER A 37 12.07 -5.21 0.45
N GLY A 38 12.01 -5.99 1.52
CA GLY A 38 13.13 -6.32 2.40
C GLY A 38 12.77 -6.06 3.86
N ASP A 39 13.64 -6.44 4.79
CA ASP A 39 13.40 -6.22 6.23
C ASP A 39 13.75 -4.76 6.60
N SER A 40 12.81 -4.04 7.22
CA SER A 40 13.02 -2.65 7.61
C SER A 40 12.11 -2.23 8.76
N ASP A 41 12.48 -1.18 9.47
CA ASP A 41 11.66 -0.53 10.48
C ASP A 41 10.84 0.63 9.90
N TRP A 42 9.82 1.07 10.65
CA TRP A 42 8.93 2.13 10.20
C TRP A 42 9.65 3.47 9.97
N ALA A 43 10.67 3.80 10.74
CA ALA A 43 11.40 5.07 10.61
C ALA A 43 12.18 5.12 9.30
N THR A 44 12.87 4.03 8.96
CA THR A 44 13.58 3.87 7.68
C THR A 44 12.61 3.92 6.50
N LEU A 45 11.48 3.23 6.59
CA LEU A 45 10.44 3.21 5.56
C LEU A 45 9.81 4.60 5.35
N GLU A 46 9.53 5.34 6.42
CA GLU A 46 9.00 6.71 6.36
C GLU A 46 9.98 7.68 5.68
N GLN A 47 11.26 7.60 6.07
CA GLN A 47 12.30 8.42 5.47
C GLN A 47 12.47 8.12 3.98
N LEU A 48 12.54 6.84 3.62
CA LEU A 48 12.68 6.39 2.23
C LEU A 48 11.49 6.83 1.38
N SER A 49 10.26 6.66 1.88
CA SER A 49 9.05 7.09 1.18
C SER A 49 9.06 8.60 0.92
N THR A 50 9.45 9.38 1.91
CA THR A 50 9.55 10.85 1.79
C THR A 50 10.62 11.26 0.80
N GLU A 51 11.80 10.63 0.83
CA GLU A 51 12.90 10.92 -0.10
C GLU A 51 12.50 10.59 -1.55
N LEU A 52 11.90 9.42 -1.79
CA LEU A 52 11.48 8.99 -3.12
C LEU A 52 10.42 9.91 -3.72
N THR A 53 9.39 10.25 -2.94
CA THR A 53 8.29 11.10 -3.44
C THR A 53 8.69 12.56 -3.63
N ASN A 54 9.69 13.04 -2.90
CA ASN A 54 10.23 14.40 -3.08
C ASN A 54 11.25 14.49 -4.23
N SER A 55 12.00 13.42 -4.49
CA SER A 55 13.05 13.41 -5.51
C SER A 55 12.55 13.07 -6.91
N PHE A 56 11.44 12.33 -7.02
CA PHE A 56 10.95 11.82 -8.31
C PHE A 56 9.48 12.17 -8.53
N THR A 57 9.21 13.10 -9.43
CA THR A 57 7.83 13.48 -9.82
C THR A 57 7.06 12.34 -10.49
N SER A 58 7.75 11.32 -10.97
CA SER A 58 7.17 10.08 -11.53
C SER A 58 6.69 9.10 -10.47
N ILE A 59 7.01 9.33 -9.18
CA ILE A 59 6.60 8.51 -8.03
C ILE A 59 5.74 9.38 -7.11
N ASN A 60 4.48 9.01 -6.95
CA ASN A 60 3.58 9.70 -6.02
C ASN A 60 3.13 8.83 -4.85
N ARG A 61 3.55 7.56 -4.85
CA ARG A 61 3.30 6.60 -3.77
C ARG A 61 4.47 5.66 -3.59
N VAL A 62 4.65 5.26 -2.34
CA VAL A 62 5.55 4.17 -1.96
C VAL A 62 4.74 3.19 -1.14
N ILE A 63 4.78 1.93 -1.53
CA ILE A 63 4.14 0.83 -0.81
C ILE A 63 5.17 -0.21 -0.40
N TYR A 64 5.02 -0.73 0.80
CA TYR A 64 5.90 -1.74 1.37
C TYR A 64 5.28 -3.13 1.21
N LEU A 65 6.05 -4.09 0.71
CA LEU A 65 5.59 -5.48 0.56
C LEU A 65 5.54 -6.16 1.93
N LEU A 66 4.34 -6.53 2.37
CA LEU A 66 4.13 -7.34 3.57
C LEU A 66 4.28 -8.84 3.27
N GLY A 67 3.80 -9.29 2.14
CA GLY A 67 3.86 -10.68 1.71
C GLY A 67 3.38 -10.90 0.28
N PRO A 68 3.80 -12.02 -0.32
CA PRO A 68 4.77 -13.01 0.14
C PRO A 68 6.23 -12.48 0.14
N LYS A 69 7.12 -13.09 0.92
CA LYS A 69 8.53 -12.65 1.04
C LYS A 69 9.27 -12.57 -0.30
N LYS A 70 8.94 -13.44 -1.25
CA LYS A 70 9.43 -13.40 -2.63
C LYS A 70 8.24 -13.19 -3.54
N ARG A 71 8.19 -12.02 -4.13
CA ARG A 71 7.15 -11.64 -5.07
C ARG A 71 7.71 -11.77 -6.50
N PRO A 72 7.07 -12.55 -7.39
CA PRO A 72 7.43 -12.52 -8.80
C PRO A 72 7.06 -11.16 -9.41
N THR A 73 7.64 -10.86 -10.58
CA THR A 73 7.31 -9.65 -11.33
C THR A 73 5.81 -9.57 -11.58
N GLN A 74 5.23 -8.42 -11.25
CA GLN A 74 3.80 -8.20 -11.35
C GLN A 74 3.41 -7.68 -12.73
N VAL A 75 2.31 -8.20 -13.23
CA VAL A 75 1.66 -7.72 -14.45
C VAL A 75 0.33 -7.05 -14.10
N LEU A 76 0.03 -5.98 -14.80
CA LEU A 76 -1.25 -5.29 -14.69
C LEU A 76 -2.26 -5.96 -15.59
N LYS A 77 -3.38 -6.41 -15.03
CA LYS A 77 -4.53 -6.87 -15.80
C LYS A 77 -5.61 -5.80 -15.89
N LYS A 78 -6.56 -5.98 -16.78
CA LYS A 78 -7.76 -5.14 -16.81
C LYS A 78 -8.65 -5.48 -15.60
N GLY A 79 -8.91 -4.48 -14.76
CA GLY A 79 -9.77 -4.60 -13.60
C GLY A 79 -11.06 -3.80 -13.80
N TYR A 80 -12.20 -4.49 -13.86
CA TYR A 80 -13.53 -3.88 -13.93
C TYR A 80 -14.25 -4.05 -12.59
N LEU A 81 -15.29 -3.25 -12.34
CA LEU A 81 -16.17 -3.42 -11.19
C LEU A 81 -17.08 -4.63 -11.44
N THR A 82 -16.60 -5.81 -11.11
CA THR A 82 -17.36 -7.06 -11.16
C THR A 82 -17.82 -7.45 -9.76
N ARG A 83 -18.86 -8.28 -9.68
CA ARG A 83 -19.37 -8.78 -8.40
C ARG A 83 -18.28 -9.53 -7.64
N ASP A 84 -17.57 -10.43 -8.31
CA ASP A 84 -16.53 -11.26 -7.69
C ASP A 84 -15.41 -10.40 -7.06
N ARG A 85 -14.95 -9.36 -7.78
CA ARG A 85 -13.96 -8.42 -7.24
C ARG A 85 -14.48 -7.61 -6.05
N LEU A 86 -15.75 -7.19 -6.10
CA LEU A 86 -16.37 -6.47 -4.99
C LEU A 86 -16.58 -7.37 -3.77
N ASP A 87 -16.93 -8.63 -3.98
CA ASP A 87 -17.11 -9.59 -2.90
C ASP A 87 -15.76 -9.93 -2.26
N LEU A 88 -14.69 -10.13 -3.06
CA LEU A 88 -13.32 -10.30 -2.54
C LEU A 88 -12.87 -9.08 -1.72
N LEU A 89 -13.12 -7.86 -2.22
CA LEU A 89 -12.76 -6.64 -1.49
C LEU A 89 -13.53 -6.52 -0.17
N ARG A 90 -14.82 -6.86 -0.13
CA ARG A 90 -15.63 -6.84 1.10
C ARG A 90 -15.11 -7.85 2.12
N GLU A 91 -14.74 -9.04 1.67
CA GLU A 91 -14.15 -10.07 2.54
C GLU A 91 -12.80 -9.61 3.11
N ALA A 92 -11.94 -9.06 2.26
CA ALA A 92 -10.66 -8.51 2.68
C ALA A 92 -10.82 -7.35 3.68
N ASP A 93 -11.73 -6.41 3.41
CA ASP A 93 -11.98 -5.26 4.28
C ASP A 93 -12.58 -5.69 5.63
N ALA A 94 -13.51 -6.64 5.63
CA ALA A 94 -14.07 -7.19 6.86
C ALA A 94 -12.99 -7.83 7.74
N LEU A 95 -12.08 -8.62 7.15
CA LEU A 95 -10.94 -9.22 7.86
C LEU A 95 -10.05 -8.15 8.51
N VAL A 96 -9.74 -7.09 7.79
CA VAL A 96 -8.91 -5.98 8.29
C VAL A 96 -9.60 -5.25 9.44
N MET A 97 -10.90 -4.94 9.29
CA MET A 97 -11.66 -4.22 10.31
C MET A 97 -11.84 -5.06 11.59
N ASP A 98 -12.12 -6.36 11.45
CA ASP A 98 -12.20 -7.28 12.58
C ASP A 98 -10.86 -7.40 13.32
N ALA A 99 -9.74 -7.40 12.59
CA ALA A 99 -8.42 -7.41 13.20
C ALA A 99 -8.12 -6.09 13.94
N LEU A 100 -8.48 -4.92 13.37
CA LEU A 100 -8.35 -3.63 14.05
C LEU A 100 -9.11 -3.61 15.39
N GLU A 101 -10.33 -4.16 15.41
CA GLU A 101 -11.14 -4.25 16.62
C GLU A 101 -10.50 -5.19 17.66
N ARG A 102 -10.08 -6.39 17.25
CA ARG A 102 -9.43 -7.37 18.17
C ARG A 102 -8.13 -6.84 18.79
N HIS A 103 -7.38 -6.01 18.05
CA HIS A 103 -6.14 -5.40 18.53
C HIS A 103 -6.35 -4.06 19.25
N ASP A 104 -7.60 -3.59 19.42
CA ASP A 104 -7.94 -2.27 20.00
C ASP A 104 -7.29 -1.08 19.25
N LEU A 105 -7.20 -1.19 17.92
CA LEU A 105 -6.51 -0.21 17.07
C LEU A 105 -7.46 0.73 16.31
N LEU A 106 -8.78 0.62 16.48
CA LEU A 106 -9.77 1.44 15.77
C LEU A 106 -9.58 2.95 16.01
N ARG A 107 -8.95 3.34 17.12
CA ARG A 107 -8.68 4.74 17.45
C ARG A 107 -7.29 5.23 17.02
N GLU A 108 -6.44 4.31 16.58
CA GLU A 108 -5.08 4.62 16.11
C GLU A 108 -5.05 5.05 14.64
N VAL A 109 -6.14 4.82 13.93
CA VAL A 109 -6.30 5.21 12.54
C VAL A 109 -7.53 6.12 12.37
N THR A 110 -7.38 7.17 11.57
CA THR A 110 -8.54 8.00 11.19
C THR A 110 -9.34 7.29 10.09
N GLN A 111 -8.63 6.66 9.15
CA GLN A 111 -9.21 5.78 8.12
C GLN A 111 -8.25 4.62 7.83
N MET A 112 -8.82 3.50 7.40
CA MET A 112 -8.12 2.28 7.00
C MET A 112 -8.65 1.75 5.66
N PRO A 113 -8.48 2.46 4.54
CA PRO A 113 -8.86 1.94 3.24
C PRO A 113 -8.16 0.63 2.90
N THR A 114 -8.94 -0.38 2.51
CA THR A 114 -8.47 -1.62 1.90
C THR A 114 -8.66 -1.48 0.40
N VAL A 115 -7.57 -1.56 -0.37
CA VAL A 115 -7.58 -1.28 -1.81
C VAL A 115 -7.26 -2.55 -2.59
N LEU A 116 -8.16 -2.97 -3.48
CA LEU A 116 -7.95 -4.09 -4.39
C LEU A 116 -7.33 -3.58 -5.69
N VAL A 117 -6.11 -4.03 -5.97
CA VAL A 117 -5.37 -3.63 -7.19
C VAL A 117 -5.23 -4.79 -8.16
N PRO A 118 -5.45 -4.58 -9.47
CA PRO A 118 -5.44 -5.63 -10.47
C PRO A 118 -4.00 -6.01 -10.89
N LEU A 119 -3.19 -6.39 -9.90
CA LEU A 119 -1.79 -6.77 -10.04
C LEU A 119 -1.58 -8.18 -9.51
N SER A 120 -0.97 -9.02 -10.32
CA SER A 120 -0.50 -10.36 -9.94
C SER A 120 0.56 -10.84 -10.92
N SER A 121 1.26 -11.92 -10.58
CA SER A 121 2.24 -12.52 -11.48
C SER A 121 1.61 -13.35 -12.59
N ASP A 122 0.44 -13.91 -12.34
CA ASP A 122 -0.29 -14.79 -13.26
C ASP A 122 -1.34 -14.05 -14.13
N GLY A 123 -1.62 -12.78 -13.84
CA GLY A 123 -2.66 -11.99 -14.49
C GLY A 123 -4.10 -12.44 -14.16
N VAL A 124 -4.28 -13.30 -13.15
CA VAL A 124 -5.58 -13.84 -12.70
C VAL A 124 -5.92 -13.34 -11.31
N GLN A 125 -5.03 -13.53 -10.35
CA GLN A 125 -5.19 -13.07 -8.98
C GLN A 125 -5.13 -11.54 -8.87
N GLU A 126 -5.34 -11.03 -7.68
CA GLU A 126 -5.31 -9.60 -7.33
C GLU A 126 -4.30 -9.37 -6.21
N SER A 127 -4.00 -8.12 -5.94
CA SER A 127 -3.23 -7.73 -4.75
C SER A 127 -4.03 -6.77 -3.88
N ILE A 128 -3.72 -6.75 -2.59
CA ILE A 128 -4.35 -5.84 -1.62
C ILE A 128 -3.33 -4.81 -1.17
N VAL A 129 -3.75 -3.55 -1.10
CA VAL A 129 -2.99 -2.49 -0.44
C VAL A 129 -3.74 -1.99 0.77
N LEU A 130 -3.10 -2.04 1.92
CA LEU A 130 -3.58 -1.44 3.17
C LEU A 130 -3.14 0.02 3.24
N ARG A 131 -4.08 0.93 3.50
CA ARG A 131 -3.82 2.37 3.57
C ARG A 131 -4.22 2.98 4.92
N PRO A 132 -3.60 2.58 6.04
CA PRO A 132 -3.91 3.19 7.33
C PRO A 132 -3.36 4.62 7.39
N ILE A 133 -4.22 5.56 7.75
CA ILE A 133 -3.84 6.97 7.89
C ILE A 133 -4.33 7.55 9.20
N SER A 134 -3.54 8.50 9.70
CA SER A 134 -3.90 9.40 10.79
C SER A 134 -3.87 10.84 10.30
N THR A 135 -4.94 11.58 10.57
CA THR A 135 -5.10 12.97 10.18
C THR A 135 -6.09 13.68 11.07
N ASP A 136 -5.93 15.00 11.24
CA ASP A 136 -6.86 15.86 11.97
C ASP A 136 -7.80 16.61 11.03
N ASP A 137 -7.38 16.92 9.81
CA ASP A 137 -8.09 17.85 8.91
C ASP A 137 -8.23 17.35 7.47
N PHE A 138 -7.71 16.17 7.15
CA PHE A 138 -7.64 15.60 5.81
C PHE A 138 -6.88 16.44 4.76
N MET A 139 -6.36 17.60 5.12
CA MET A 139 -5.46 18.38 4.25
C MET A 139 -4.10 17.70 4.17
N THR A 140 -3.59 17.31 5.33
CA THR A 140 -2.40 16.49 5.47
C THR A 140 -2.75 15.19 6.18
N ALA A 141 -2.05 14.11 5.84
CA ALA A 141 -2.19 12.82 6.52
C ALA A 141 -0.85 12.10 6.60
N ARG A 142 -0.66 11.36 7.68
CA ARG A 142 0.47 10.44 7.82
C ARG A 142 -0.03 9.02 7.67
N PHE A 143 0.77 8.13 7.12
CA PHE A 143 0.48 6.71 7.28
C PHE A 143 0.66 6.32 8.75
N SER A 144 -0.23 5.48 9.27
CA SER A 144 -0.16 5.00 10.66
C SER A 144 0.83 3.84 10.75
N GLN A 145 1.69 3.86 11.78
CA GLN A 145 2.66 2.81 12.06
C GLN A 145 2.04 1.78 13.00
N LEU A 146 1.31 0.81 12.45
CA LEU A 146 0.60 -0.18 13.24
C LEU A 146 1.55 -1.28 13.78
N PRO A 147 1.17 -1.94 14.91
CA PRO A 147 1.99 -2.99 15.53
C PRO A 147 2.24 -4.18 14.61
N LEU A 148 3.44 -4.76 14.67
CA LEU A 148 3.83 -5.90 13.82
C LEU A 148 2.92 -7.12 14.02
N ALA A 149 2.40 -7.34 15.24
CA ALA A 149 1.48 -8.45 15.50
C ALA A 149 0.19 -8.32 14.67
N PHE A 150 -0.37 -7.10 14.58
CA PHE A 150 -1.50 -6.80 13.71
C PHE A 150 -1.14 -7.00 12.24
N ILE A 151 0.01 -6.46 11.82
CA ILE A 151 0.46 -6.56 10.41
C ILE A 151 0.60 -8.01 9.97
N HIS A 152 1.23 -8.85 10.79
CA HIS A 152 1.42 -10.27 10.48
C HIS A 152 0.08 -11.00 10.38
N GLU A 153 -0.82 -10.81 11.36
CA GLU A 153 -2.13 -11.44 11.36
C GLU A 153 -2.95 -11.07 10.11
N VAL A 154 -3.01 -9.77 9.80
CA VAL A 154 -3.76 -9.28 8.63
C VAL A 154 -3.12 -9.76 7.32
N CYS A 155 -1.79 -9.71 7.21
CA CYS A 155 -1.11 -10.21 6.02
C CYS A 155 -1.37 -11.69 5.78
N ASP A 156 -1.23 -12.52 6.80
CA ASP A 156 -1.48 -13.97 6.70
C ASP A 156 -2.95 -14.26 6.36
N GLY A 157 -3.88 -13.54 7.00
CA GLY A 157 -5.30 -13.67 6.72
C GLY A 157 -5.66 -13.30 5.28
N LEU A 158 -5.16 -12.17 4.78
CA LEU A 158 -5.41 -11.71 3.41
C LEU A 158 -4.79 -12.63 2.36
N LEU A 159 -3.57 -13.12 2.58
CA LEU A 159 -2.94 -14.11 1.69
C LEU A 159 -3.66 -15.47 1.69
N GLY A 160 -4.45 -15.75 2.73
CA GLY A 160 -5.31 -16.93 2.81
C GLY A 160 -6.59 -16.83 1.98
N LEU A 161 -6.98 -15.64 1.50
CA LEU A 161 -8.16 -15.46 0.66
C LEU A 161 -7.89 -15.95 -0.76
N GLU A 162 -8.83 -16.71 -1.30
CA GLU A 162 -8.76 -17.14 -2.70
C GLU A 162 -8.77 -15.92 -3.63
N GLY A 163 -7.77 -15.81 -4.50
CA GLY A 163 -7.64 -14.70 -5.45
C GLY A 163 -6.71 -13.57 -4.98
N VAL A 164 -6.13 -13.62 -3.80
CA VAL A 164 -5.12 -12.66 -3.32
C VAL A 164 -3.72 -13.25 -3.46
N GLU A 165 -2.85 -12.58 -4.21
CA GLU A 165 -1.46 -12.99 -4.40
C GLU A 165 -0.47 -12.22 -3.52
N ALA A 166 -0.68 -10.93 -3.33
CA ALA A 166 0.24 -10.10 -2.55
C ALA A 166 -0.49 -9.07 -1.69
N VAL A 167 0.14 -8.71 -0.58
CA VAL A 167 -0.33 -7.70 0.36
C VAL A 167 0.73 -6.64 0.55
N PHE A 168 0.33 -5.38 0.40
CA PHE A 168 1.17 -4.20 0.54
C PHE A 168 0.64 -3.28 1.63
N TYR A 169 1.54 -2.45 2.14
CA TYR A 169 1.23 -1.39 3.08
C TYR A 169 1.63 -0.03 2.49
N ASP A 170 0.71 0.89 2.32
CA ASP A 170 1.00 2.21 1.79
C ASP A 170 1.66 3.07 2.88
N ILE A 171 2.93 3.41 2.67
CA ILE A 171 3.78 4.19 3.56
C ILE A 171 3.95 5.64 3.10
N THR A 172 3.01 6.13 2.29
CA THR A 172 3.07 7.48 1.74
C THR A 172 2.28 8.46 2.60
N HIS A 173 2.83 9.62 2.84
CA HIS A 173 2.10 10.74 3.44
C HIS A 173 1.20 11.45 2.42
N LYS A 174 0.24 12.19 2.89
CA LYS A 174 -0.51 13.17 2.10
C LYS A 174 -0.06 14.57 2.50
N PRO A 175 0.48 15.42 1.59
CA PRO A 175 0.83 15.07 0.22
C PRO A 175 2.03 14.10 0.13
N PRO A 176 2.34 13.45 -1.03
CA PRO A 176 1.62 13.53 -2.29
C PRO A 176 0.52 12.47 -2.46
N GLY A 177 0.46 11.43 -1.62
CA GLY A 177 -0.54 10.39 -1.74
C GLY A 177 -1.94 10.87 -1.33
N THR A 178 -2.99 10.54 -2.11
CA THR A 178 -4.37 10.72 -1.67
C THR A 178 -4.75 9.68 -0.59
N VAL A 179 -5.91 9.84 0.04
CA VAL A 179 -6.40 8.86 1.03
C VAL A 179 -6.85 7.59 0.32
N GLU A 180 -7.68 7.73 -0.70
CA GLU A 180 -8.40 6.63 -1.34
C GLU A 180 -7.70 6.03 -2.58
N TRP A 181 -6.51 6.40 -2.90
CA TRP A 181 -5.78 5.94 -4.11
C TRP A 181 -6.31 6.46 -5.45
N GLU A 182 -7.32 7.28 -5.45
CA GLU A 182 -7.86 7.93 -6.65
C GLU A 182 -7.22 9.30 -6.92
#